data_2d4ef4ff64d68f9672c1c96babb38793
#
_entry.id   2d4ef4ff64d68f9672c1c96babb38793
#
_cell.length_a   1.000
_cell.length_b   1.000
_cell.length_c   1.000
_cell.angle_alpha   90.00
_cell.angle_beta   90.00
_cell.angle_gamma   90.00
#
_symmetry.space_group_name_H-M   'P 1'
#
loop_
_entity.id
_entity.type
_entity.pdbx_description
1 polymer ?
#
loop_
_entity_poly.entity_id
_entity_poly.type
_entity_poly.pdbx_seq_one_letter_code
_entity_poly.pdbx_strand_id
1 'polypeptide(L)'
;MKIFEVTPPVKLSGFNNQGSSNNTEAFLQDYYDNTSEHPFNARARVYDNSVLQIYPMGNKIHVSDVLTLQPRSGSGTKAMQFLKALSDKHRVKLDLTAKAYSSDNKFVTDTEQLVRWYSKLGFEIDDEFIDDIDDLEGVEEVDMIYHPK
;
A
#
# COMPACT_ATOMS: atom_id res chain seq x y z
N MET A 1 -16.13 19.88 -0.03
CA MET A 1 -15.65 19.70 -0.86
C MET A 1 -15.35 19.79 -1.29
N LYS A 2 -15.55 19.32 -1.09
CA LYS A 2 -15.11 19.01 -1.93
C LYS A 2 -14.86 18.85 -2.54
N ILE A 3 -15.07 18.49 -2.42
CA ILE A 3 -14.73 18.01 -3.44
C ILE A 3 -14.64 17.77 -3.75
N PHE A 4 -14.85 17.58 -3.53
CA PHE A 4 -14.57 17.02 -4.43
C PHE A 4 -14.55 16.79 -4.58
N GLU A 5 -15.05 16.73 -4.41
CA GLU A 5 -14.91 16.23 -5.21
C GLU A 5 -14.77 15.88 -5.50
N VAL A 6 -15.11 15.95 -5.03
CA VAL A 6 -14.78 15.33 -5.80
C VAL A 6 -14.62 14.86 -6.07
N THR A 7 -14.87 14.55 -5.87
CA THR A 7 -14.60 13.85 -6.52
C THR A 7 -14.41 13.58 -6.79
N PRO A 8 -14.76 13.34 -6.65
CA PRO A 8 -14.58 12.73 -7.28
C PRO A 8 -14.62 12.58 -7.71
N PRO A 9 -14.58 12.34 -7.60
CA PRO A 9 -14.47 11.84 -8.30
C PRO A 9 -14.58 11.55 -8.72
N VAL A 10 -14.33 11.40 -8.62
CA VAL A 10 -14.28 10.87 -9.41
C VAL A 10 -14.78 10.33 -9.63
N LYS A 11 -14.72 11.03 -10.05
CA LYS A 11 -15.39 9.96 -10.13
C LYS A 11 -14.85 8.65 -10.51
N LEU A 12 -14.93 7.91 -9.70
CA LEU A 12 -14.43 6.57 -9.80
C LEU A 12 -15.25 5.70 -10.73
N SER A 13 -16.43 6.16 -11.11
CA SER A 13 -17.35 5.36 -11.90
C SER A 13 -16.78 4.90 -13.23
N GLY A 14 -15.84 5.64 -13.79
CA GLY A 14 -15.31 5.31 -15.11
C GLY A 14 -14.51 4.02 -15.16
N PHE A 15 -13.92 3.61 -14.07
CA PHE A 15 -13.09 2.41 -14.07
C PHE A 15 -13.63 1.28 -13.20
N ASN A 16 -14.59 1.51 -12.37
CA ASN A 16 -15.07 0.47 -11.49
C ASN A 16 -15.72 -0.69 -12.24
N ASN A 17 -16.21 -0.43 -13.42
CA ASN A 17 -16.84 -1.47 -14.25
C ASN A 17 -15.82 -2.46 -14.79
N GLN A 18 -14.54 -2.12 -14.71
CA GLN A 18 -13.48 -2.90 -15.31
C GLN A 18 -12.69 -3.75 -14.33
N GLY A 19 -13.03 -3.71 -13.08
CA GLY A 19 -12.26 -4.51 -12.15
C GLY A 19 -12.39 -4.17 -10.68
N SER A 20 -13.11 -3.11 -10.35
CA SER A 20 -13.34 -2.78 -8.96
C SER A 20 -14.58 -3.47 -8.45
N SER A 21 -14.51 -4.05 -7.26
CA SER A 21 -15.67 -4.59 -6.59
C SER A 21 -16.27 -3.51 -5.69
N ASN A 22 -17.49 -3.77 -5.19
CA ASN A 22 -18.11 -2.86 -4.22
C ASN A 22 -17.25 -2.72 -2.96
N ASN A 23 -16.57 -3.80 -2.56
CA ASN A 23 -15.70 -3.75 -1.39
C ASN A 23 -14.49 -2.86 -1.66
N THR A 24 -13.94 -2.92 -2.86
CA THR A 24 -12.82 -2.07 -3.24
C THR A 24 -13.24 -0.60 -3.26
N GLU A 25 -14.43 -0.31 -3.77
CA GLU A 25 -14.93 1.05 -3.78
C GLU A 25 -15.13 1.59 -2.36
N ALA A 26 -15.68 0.78 -1.48
CA ALA A 26 -15.86 1.15 -0.07
C ALA A 26 -14.51 1.37 0.62
N PHE A 27 -13.52 0.54 0.31
CA PHE A 27 -12.17 0.72 0.79
C PHE A 27 -11.61 2.08 0.38
N LEU A 28 -11.74 2.41 -0.91
CA LEU A 28 -11.21 3.66 -1.44
C LEU A 28 -11.91 4.87 -0.82
N GLN A 29 -13.22 4.80 -0.63
CA GLN A 29 -13.95 5.89 -0.01
C GLN A 29 -13.44 6.15 1.41
N ASP A 30 -13.28 5.10 2.19
CA ASP A 30 -12.77 5.18 3.56
C ASP A 30 -11.33 5.70 3.57
N TYR A 31 -10.52 5.25 2.61
CA TYR A 31 -9.16 5.69 2.45
C TYR A 31 -9.10 7.21 2.18
N TYR A 32 -9.90 7.70 1.23
CA TYR A 32 -9.92 9.12 0.92
C TYR A 32 -10.46 9.95 2.08
N ASP A 33 -11.42 9.43 2.83
CA ASP A 33 -11.98 10.15 3.97
C ASP A 33 -10.96 10.34 5.10
N ASN A 34 -9.95 9.49 5.16
CA ASN A 34 -8.96 9.49 6.25
C ASN A 34 -7.57 9.94 5.82
N THR A 35 -7.40 10.39 4.60
CA THR A 35 -6.13 10.89 4.09
C THR A 35 -6.32 12.27 3.48
N SER A 36 -5.21 12.96 3.24
CA SER A 36 -5.22 14.30 2.66
C SER A 36 -4.54 14.30 1.31
N GLU A 37 -4.85 15.29 0.49
CA GLU A 37 -4.19 15.46 -0.79
C GLU A 37 -2.71 15.79 -0.60
N HIS A 38 -1.88 15.28 -1.49
CA HIS A 38 -0.49 15.67 -1.55
C HIS A 38 -0.38 16.94 -2.40
N PRO A 39 0.36 17.97 -1.95
CA PRO A 39 0.38 19.27 -2.65
C PRO A 39 1.00 19.21 -4.05
N PHE A 40 1.85 18.24 -4.33
CA PHE A 40 2.57 18.20 -5.61
C PHE A 40 2.34 16.92 -6.41
N ASN A 41 1.59 15.97 -5.88
CA ASN A 41 1.37 14.71 -6.57
C ASN A 41 -0.10 14.29 -6.40
N ALA A 42 -0.85 14.42 -7.49
CA ALA A 42 -2.29 14.14 -7.46
C ALA A 42 -2.61 12.65 -7.19
N ARG A 43 -1.65 11.77 -7.42
CA ARG A 43 -1.85 10.32 -7.21
C ARG A 43 -1.52 9.88 -5.80
N ALA A 44 -0.90 10.75 -5.01
CA ALA A 44 -0.47 10.42 -3.66
C ALA A 44 -1.42 11.02 -2.64
N ARG A 45 -1.51 10.37 -1.49
CA ARG A 45 -2.27 10.85 -0.36
C ARG A 45 -1.36 10.90 0.85
N VAL A 46 -1.70 11.74 1.80
CA VAL A 46 -0.91 11.90 3.03
C VAL A 46 -1.72 11.35 4.20
N TYR A 47 -1.08 10.46 4.95
CA TYR A 47 -1.62 9.91 6.18
C TYR A 47 -0.56 10.07 7.27
N ASP A 48 -0.86 10.86 8.30
CA ASP A 48 0.11 11.17 9.36
C ASP A 48 1.38 11.75 8.70
N ASN A 49 2.53 11.19 8.93
CA ASN A 49 3.80 11.64 8.33
C ASN A 49 4.25 10.74 7.18
N SER A 50 3.29 10.13 6.49
CA SER A 50 3.59 9.23 5.38
C SER A 50 2.85 9.66 4.13
N VAL A 51 3.49 9.44 2.99
CA VAL A 51 2.88 9.62 1.68
C VAL A 51 2.55 8.24 1.15
N LEU A 52 1.30 8.04 0.76
CA LEU A 52 0.80 6.75 0.28
C LEU A 52 0.39 6.86 -1.17
N GLN A 53 0.63 5.79 -1.92
CA GLN A 53 0.12 5.68 -3.26
C GLN A 53 -0.39 4.26 -3.45
N ILE A 54 -1.67 4.14 -3.78
CA ILE A 54 -2.33 2.84 -3.95
C ILE A 54 -3.13 2.84 -5.25
N TYR A 55 -3.40 1.65 -5.76
CA TYR A 55 -4.20 1.47 -6.97
C TYR A 55 -5.18 0.32 -6.77
N PRO A 56 -6.45 0.50 -7.19
CA PRO A 56 -7.39 -0.60 -7.20
C PRO A 56 -7.06 -1.56 -8.35
N MET A 57 -7.08 -2.85 -8.05
CA MET A 57 -6.83 -3.89 -9.05
C MET A 57 -7.85 -5.01 -8.84
N GLY A 58 -9.06 -4.80 -9.37
CA GLY A 58 -10.14 -5.74 -9.20
C GLY A 58 -10.64 -5.79 -7.77
N ASN A 59 -10.46 -6.94 -7.12
CA ASN A 59 -10.90 -7.12 -5.75
C ASN A 59 -9.75 -6.96 -4.75
N LYS A 60 -8.68 -6.32 -5.16
CA LYS A 60 -7.55 -6.05 -4.27
C LYS A 60 -7.02 -4.65 -4.50
N ILE A 61 -6.20 -4.18 -3.57
CA ILE A 61 -5.54 -2.88 -3.63
C ILE A 61 -4.05 -3.13 -3.74
N HIS A 62 -3.42 -2.54 -4.74
CA HIS A 62 -1.97 -2.57 -4.89
C HIS A 62 -1.38 -1.36 -4.19
N VAL A 63 -0.47 -1.60 -3.24
CA VAL A 63 0.23 -0.54 -2.53
C VAL A 63 1.53 -0.30 -3.28
N SER A 64 1.58 0.80 -4.05
CA SER A 64 2.76 1.06 -4.87
C SER A 64 3.85 1.80 -4.10
N ASP A 65 3.46 2.68 -3.19
CA ASP A 65 4.45 3.45 -2.42
C ASP A 65 3.96 3.74 -1.02
N VAL A 66 4.87 3.61 -0.07
CA VAL A 66 4.72 4.14 1.29
C VAL A 66 6.04 4.84 1.61
N LEU A 67 6.00 6.15 1.65
CA LEU A 67 7.18 6.95 1.93
C LEU A 67 6.99 7.70 3.24
N THR A 68 7.86 7.43 4.18
CA THR A 68 7.83 8.10 5.48
C THR A 68 8.59 9.42 5.39
N LEU A 69 7.93 10.52 5.78
CA LEU A 69 8.55 11.84 5.76
C LEU A 69 9.55 12.00 6.90
N GLN A 70 9.39 11.21 7.95
CA GLN A 70 10.33 11.21 9.08
C GLN A 70 10.77 9.76 9.33
N PRO A 71 11.89 9.33 8.75
CA PRO A 71 12.38 7.97 8.93
C PRO A 71 12.51 7.61 10.41
N ARG A 72 12.19 6.37 10.75
CA ARG A 72 12.29 5.82 12.10
C ARG A 72 11.37 6.44 13.13
N SER A 73 10.35 7.17 12.68
CA SER A 73 9.34 7.76 13.56
C SER A 73 8.19 6.80 13.86
N GLY A 74 8.14 5.65 13.17
CA GLY A 74 7.01 4.73 13.26
C GLY A 74 5.87 5.07 12.33
N SER A 75 6.00 6.12 11.54
CA SER A 75 4.92 6.56 10.63
C SER A 75 4.63 5.55 9.53
N GLY A 76 5.68 4.87 9.02
CA GLY A 76 5.48 3.83 8.01
C GLY A 76 4.66 2.67 8.56
N THR A 77 4.94 2.26 9.79
CA THR A 77 4.17 1.20 10.43
C THR A 77 2.73 1.63 10.66
N LYS A 78 2.51 2.87 11.11
CA LYS A 78 1.16 3.41 11.29
C LYS A 78 0.39 3.42 9.97
N ALA A 79 1.04 3.85 8.89
CA ALA A 79 0.40 3.87 7.58
C ALA A 79 0.02 2.48 7.11
N MET A 80 0.89 1.51 7.28
CA MET A 80 0.60 0.13 6.90
C MET A 80 -0.51 -0.46 7.78
N GLN A 81 -0.52 -0.15 9.06
CA GLN A 81 -1.59 -0.61 9.94
C GLN A 81 -2.94 0.02 9.56
N PHE A 82 -2.92 1.27 9.13
CA PHE A 82 -4.12 1.93 8.63
C PHE A 82 -4.65 1.18 7.39
N LEU A 83 -3.78 0.88 6.42
CA LEU A 83 -4.20 0.14 5.23
C LEU A 83 -4.72 -1.26 5.57
N LYS A 84 -4.06 -1.94 6.50
CA LYS A 84 -4.51 -3.25 6.96
C LYS A 84 -5.89 -3.18 7.63
N ALA A 85 -6.11 -2.15 8.44
CA ALA A 85 -7.42 -1.96 9.08
C ALA A 85 -8.52 -1.79 8.05
N LEU A 86 -8.24 -1.02 6.98
CA LEU A 86 -9.20 -0.88 5.88
C LEU A 86 -9.41 -2.19 5.15
N SER A 87 -8.32 -2.95 4.94
CA SER A 87 -8.38 -4.26 4.32
C SER A 87 -9.29 -5.20 5.10
N ASP A 88 -9.11 -5.24 6.41
CA ASP A 88 -9.91 -6.10 7.28
C ASP A 88 -11.36 -5.65 7.32
N LYS A 89 -11.60 -4.35 7.38
CA LYS A 89 -12.95 -3.79 7.44
C LYS A 89 -13.74 -4.06 6.18
N HIS A 90 -13.11 -3.90 5.03
CA HIS A 90 -13.79 -4.01 3.73
C HIS A 90 -13.54 -5.33 3.02
N ARG A 91 -12.76 -6.22 3.61
CA ARG A 91 -12.46 -7.54 3.07
C ARG A 91 -11.81 -7.47 1.70
N VAL A 92 -10.82 -6.62 1.58
CA VAL A 92 -10.08 -6.39 0.34
C VAL A 92 -8.62 -6.75 0.57
N LYS A 93 -8.06 -7.59 -0.28
CA LYS A 93 -6.65 -7.96 -0.19
C LYS A 93 -5.75 -6.78 -0.54
N LEU A 94 -4.58 -6.75 0.09
CA LEU A 94 -3.53 -5.80 -0.27
C LEU A 94 -2.38 -6.57 -0.89
N ASP A 95 -1.79 -6.04 -1.97
CA ASP A 95 -0.52 -6.60 -2.44
C ASP A 95 0.49 -5.48 -2.61
N LEU A 96 1.75 -5.88 -2.67
CA LEU A 96 2.85 -4.94 -2.88
C LEU A 96 4.06 -5.71 -3.39
N THR A 97 5.04 -4.95 -3.85
CA THR A 97 6.34 -5.52 -4.21
C THR A 97 7.38 -4.94 -3.25
N ALA A 98 8.01 -5.81 -2.46
CA ALA A 98 9.09 -5.41 -1.56
C ALA A 98 10.37 -5.30 -2.38
N LYS A 99 10.89 -4.10 -2.48
CA LYS A 99 12.10 -3.84 -3.26
C LYS A 99 12.91 -2.75 -2.57
N ALA A 100 14.14 -3.07 -2.23
CA ALA A 100 15.06 -2.09 -1.67
C ALA A 100 15.62 -1.26 -2.81
N TYR A 101 15.51 0.06 -2.71
CA TYR A 101 16.05 0.96 -3.72
C TYR A 101 17.48 1.29 -3.36
N SER A 102 18.36 1.16 -4.35
CA SER A 102 19.71 1.64 -4.22
C SER A 102 19.66 3.17 -4.19
N SER A 103 20.09 3.75 -3.11
CA SER A 103 20.06 5.20 -2.97
C SER A 103 21.11 5.62 -1.94
N ASP A 104 21.34 6.91 -1.88
CA ASP A 104 22.22 7.48 -0.88
C ASP A 104 21.58 7.55 0.49
N ASN A 105 20.32 7.15 0.59
CA ASN A 105 19.61 7.17 1.85
C ASN A 105 20.13 6.05 2.75
N LYS A 106 20.78 6.42 3.84
CA LYS A 106 21.35 5.47 4.78
C LYS A 106 20.33 4.68 5.58
N PHE A 107 19.04 5.01 5.42
CA PHE A 107 17.97 4.26 6.06
C PHE A 107 17.42 3.16 5.16
N VAL A 108 17.89 3.06 3.93
CA VAL A 108 17.47 2.00 3.03
C VAL A 108 17.99 0.67 3.55
N THR A 109 17.12 -0.30 3.57
CA THR A 109 17.45 -1.66 3.95
C THR A 109 17.57 -2.52 2.71
N ASP A 110 18.02 -3.76 2.84
CA ASP A 110 18.00 -4.68 1.73
C ASP A 110 16.59 -5.28 1.58
N THR A 111 16.37 -5.99 0.48
CA THR A 111 15.07 -6.58 0.18
C THR A 111 14.66 -7.59 1.25
N GLU A 112 15.60 -8.38 1.77
CA GLU A 112 15.28 -9.34 2.82
C GLU A 112 14.74 -8.65 4.07
N GLN A 113 15.33 -7.52 4.47
CA GLN A 113 14.86 -6.78 5.64
C GLN A 113 13.46 -6.22 5.40
N LEU A 114 13.18 -5.74 4.19
CA LEU A 114 11.85 -5.27 3.85
C LEU A 114 10.83 -6.40 3.92
N VAL A 115 11.17 -7.56 3.37
CA VAL A 115 10.27 -8.72 3.42
C VAL A 115 10.00 -9.12 4.88
N ARG A 116 11.02 -9.10 5.72
CA ARG A 116 10.84 -9.42 7.14
C ARG A 116 9.94 -8.40 7.83
N TRP A 117 10.10 -7.13 7.51
CA TRP A 117 9.26 -6.08 8.08
C TRP A 117 7.81 -6.25 7.66
N TYR A 118 7.56 -6.46 6.36
CA TYR A 118 6.20 -6.69 5.88
C TYR A 118 5.62 -7.99 6.45
N SER A 119 6.45 -9.01 6.62
CA SER A 119 6.00 -10.28 7.20
C SER A 119 5.52 -10.09 8.65
N LYS A 120 6.20 -9.24 9.41
CA LYS A 120 5.77 -8.92 10.77
C LYS A 120 4.43 -8.20 10.79
N LEU A 121 4.09 -7.51 9.71
CA LEU A 121 2.81 -6.84 9.57
C LEU A 121 1.71 -7.78 9.07
N GLY A 122 2.05 -9.03 8.77
CA GLY A 122 1.08 -10.02 8.35
C GLY A 122 1.04 -10.30 6.86
N PHE A 123 1.93 -9.70 6.09
CA PHE A 123 2.04 -10.00 4.67
C PHE A 123 2.75 -11.32 4.47
N GLU A 124 2.41 -12.01 3.40
CA GLU A 124 3.01 -13.29 3.01
C GLU A 124 3.66 -13.13 1.65
N ILE A 125 4.68 -13.93 1.40
CA ILE A 125 5.33 -13.96 0.09
C ILE A 125 4.35 -14.55 -0.92
N ASP A 126 4.16 -13.84 -2.04
CA ASP A 126 3.25 -14.24 -3.12
C ASP A 126 4.05 -14.36 -4.42
N ASP A 127 5.05 -15.23 -4.40
CA ASP A 127 5.96 -15.44 -5.53
C ASP A 127 6.17 -16.95 -5.67
N GLU A 128 5.80 -17.49 -6.82
CA GLU A 128 5.86 -18.93 -7.05
C GLU A 128 7.28 -19.49 -7.05
N PHE A 129 8.29 -18.64 -7.20
CA PHE A 129 9.68 -19.06 -7.23
C PHE A 129 10.39 -18.89 -5.88
N ILE A 130 9.69 -18.37 -4.89
CA ILE A 130 10.27 -18.11 -3.55
C ILE A 130 9.39 -18.79 -2.52
N ASP A 131 9.92 -19.83 -1.88
CA ASP A 131 9.15 -20.58 -0.89
C ASP A 131 9.34 -20.05 0.52
N ASP A 132 10.48 -19.45 0.81
CA ASP A 132 10.83 -19.06 2.17
C ASP A 132 11.60 -17.75 2.17
N ILE A 133 11.42 -17.01 3.24
CA ILE A 133 12.14 -15.76 3.46
C ILE A 133 13.65 -15.96 3.50
N ASP A 134 14.10 -17.16 3.84
CA ASP A 134 15.54 -17.47 3.90
C ASP A 134 16.14 -17.69 2.50
N ASP A 135 15.30 -17.78 1.46
CA ASP A 135 15.74 -17.99 0.08
C ASP A 135 15.89 -16.71 -0.72
N LEU A 136 16.10 -15.57 -0.04
CA LEU A 136 16.10 -14.26 -0.69
C LEU A 136 17.47 -13.74 -1.10
N GLU A 137 18.52 -14.53 -0.93
CA GLU A 137 19.85 -14.07 -1.30
C GLU A 137 19.90 -13.77 -2.80
N GLY A 138 20.30 -12.55 -3.13
CA GLY A 138 20.40 -12.12 -4.52
C GLY A 138 19.07 -11.75 -5.17
N VAL A 139 17.97 -11.80 -4.45
CA VAL A 139 16.67 -11.44 -4.98
C VAL A 139 16.47 -9.94 -4.85
N GLU A 140 16.11 -9.28 -5.97
CA GLU A 140 15.96 -7.84 -5.98
C GLU A 140 14.59 -7.37 -5.51
N GLU A 141 13.55 -8.15 -5.79
CA GLU A 141 12.20 -7.79 -5.39
C GLU A 141 11.37 -9.01 -5.11
N VAL A 142 10.37 -8.87 -4.24
CA VAL A 142 9.50 -9.96 -3.81
C VAL A 142 8.06 -9.45 -3.76
N ASP A 143 7.17 -10.12 -4.46
CA ASP A 143 5.75 -9.80 -4.38
C ASP A 143 5.17 -10.37 -3.09
N MET A 144 4.38 -9.58 -2.40
CA MET A 144 3.79 -9.97 -1.13
C MET A 144 2.30 -9.63 -1.12
N ILE A 145 1.55 -10.36 -0.31
CA ILE A 145 0.10 -10.18 -0.23
C ILE A 145 -0.35 -10.25 1.23
N TYR A 146 -1.36 -9.44 1.55
CA TYR A 146 -2.04 -9.47 2.83
C TYR A 146 -3.49 -9.89 2.60
N HIS A 147 -3.91 -10.95 3.31
CA HIS A 147 -5.30 -11.41 3.28
C HIS A 147 -6.04 -10.83 4.48
N PRO A 148 -7.19 -10.19 4.27
CA PRO A 148 -7.94 -9.59 5.38
C PRO A 148 -8.38 -10.65 6.38
N LYS A 149 -8.47 -10.24 7.64
CA LYS A 149 -8.79 -11.15 8.75
C LYS A 149 -10.11 -10.86 9.41
#